data_e13826a0e8a20e5312da50d607a639b8
#
_entry.id   e13826a0e8a20e5312da50d607a639b8
#
_cell.length_a   1.000
_cell.length_b   1.000
_cell.length_c   1.000
_cell.angle_alpha   90.00
_cell.angle_beta   90.00
_cell.angle_gamma   90.00
#
_symmetry.space_group_name_H-M   'P 1'
#
loop_
_entity.id
_entity.type
_entity.pdbx_description
1 polymer ?
#
loop_
_entity_poly.entity_id
_entity_poly.type
_entity_poly.pdbx_seq_one_letter_code
_entity_poly.pdbx_strand_id
1 'polypeptide(L)'
;MKALRFYAPEDVRVEEVPEPNCGPDEIKLKVKNCSTCGTDVKIFFNGHQNLSPPRIIGHEIAGEVVEVGANVNATYGSRWEVGDRAQVIAAVPCGDCYECRKGWMEVCQNQTSVGYQYDGGFAEYMIVP
;
A
#
# COMPACT_ATOMS: atom_id res chain seq x y z
N MET A 1 -14.78 -7.59 1.78
CA MET A 1 -14.47 -6.79 0.58
C MET A 1 -13.87 -7.65 -0.50
N LYS A 2 -14.05 -7.28 -1.77
CA LYS A 2 -13.38 -7.97 -2.89
C LYS A 2 -11.93 -7.51 -3.01
N ALA A 3 -11.03 -8.47 -3.23
CA ALA A 3 -9.62 -8.19 -3.48
C ALA A 3 -9.02 -9.21 -4.46
N LEU A 4 -7.99 -8.79 -5.22
CA LEU A 4 -7.18 -9.69 -6.03
C LEU A 4 -5.93 -10.05 -5.25
N ARG A 5 -5.78 -11.34 -4.93
CA ARG A 5 -4.63 -11.88 -4.19
C ARG A 5 -3.73 -12.71 -5.10
N PHE A 6 -2.44 -12.47 -4.97
CA PHE A 6 -1.39 -13.28 -5.57
C PHE A 6 -1.00 -14.42 -4.61
N TYR A 7 -0.97 -15.64 -5.10
CA TYR A 7 -0.59 -16.85 -4.36
C TYR A 7 0.73 -17.44 -4.85
N ALA A 8 0.93 -17.48 -6.17
CA ALA A 8 2.12 -17.99 -6.83
C ALA A 8 2.19 -17.44 -8.26
N PRO A 9 3.30 -17.62 -8.98
CA PRO A 9 3.32 -17.36 -10.41
C PRO A 9 2.14 -18.01 -11.12
N GLU A 10 1.47 -17.22 -11.97
CA GLU A 10 0.25 -17.56 -12.72
C GLU A 10 -0.99 -17.92 -11.86
N ASP A 11 -0.92 -17.73 -10.52
CA ASP A 11 -2.03 -17.96 -9.61
C ASP A 11 -2.41 -16.66 -8.89
N VAL A 12 -3.36 -15.94 -9.46
CA VAL A 12 -4.02 -14.79 -8.85
C VAL A 12 -5.52 -15.06 -8.77
N ARG A 13 -6.14 -14.64 -7.66
CA ARG A 13 -7.55 -14.95 -7.38
C ARG A 13 -8.28 -13.70 -6.92
N VAL A 14 -9.48 -13.48 -7.46
CA VAL A 14 -10.42 -12.49 -6.93
C VAL A 14 -11.28 -13.18 -5.90
N GLU A 15 -11.21 -12.74 -4.66
CA GLU A 15 -11.91 -13.37 -3.54
C GLU A 15 -12.44 -12.35 -2.52
N GLU A 16 -13.34 -12.79 -1.68
CA GLU A 16 -13.82 -12.01 -0.53
C GLU A 16 -12.83 -12.16 0.62
N VAL A 17 -12.35 -11.02 1.12
CA VAL A 17 -11.46 -10.94 2.28
C VAL A 17 -12.05 -9.99 3.33
N PRO A 18 -11.65 -10.11 4.60
CA PRO A 18 -12.02 -9.12 5.60
C PRO A 18 -11.57 -7.71 5.18
N GLU A 19 -12.38 -6.71 5.48
CA GLU A 19 -11.99 -5.32 5.33
C GLU A 19 -10.91 -5.00 6.38
N PRO A 20 -9.81 -4.29 6.01
CA PRO A 20 -8.74 -4.02 6.95
C PRO A 20 -9.18 -3.00 8.01
N ASN A 21 -8.68 -3.15 9.24
CA ASN A 21 -8.84 -2.17 10.30
C ASN A 21 -7.75 -1.10 10.19
N CYS A 22 -8.10 0.15 10.43
CA CYS A 22 -7.16 1.26 10.47
C CYS A 22 -6.48 1.35 11.84
N GLY A 23 -5.16 1.30 11.85
CA GLY A 23 -4.37 1.53 13.05
C GLY A 23 -4.24 3.01 13.41
N PRO A 24 -3.70 3.34 14.60
CA PRO A 24 -3.59 4.73 15.06
C PRO A 24 -2.64 5.59 14.22
N ASP A 25 -1.68 4.99 13.52
CA ASP A 25 -0.67 5.67 12.72
C ASP A 25 -0.90 5.50 11.20
N GLU A 26 -2.07 5.02 10.81
CA GLU A 26 -2.40 4.61 9.45
C GLU A 26 -3.55 5.43 8.87
N ILE A 27 -3.66 5.43 7.53
CA ILE A 27 -4.80 5.98 6.82
C ILE A 27 -5.48 4.84 6.05
N LYS A 28 -6.81 4.74 6.17
CA LYS A 28 -7.61 3.83 5.36
C LYS A 28 -8.17 4.54 4.14
N LEU A 29 -7.91 3.99 2.98
CA LEU A 29 -8.43 4.48 1.71
C LEU A 29 -9.51 3.55 1.16
N LYS A 30 -10.59 4.15 0.66
CA LYS A 30 -11.46 3.52 -0.32
C LYS A 30 -10.84 3.69 -1.69
N VAL A 31 -10.36 2.61 -2.26
CA VAL A 31 -9.70 2.63 -3.57
C VAL A 31 -10.71 3.00 -4.66
N LYS A 32 -10.39 4.01 -5.46
CA LYS A 32 -11.20 4.41 -6.62
C LYS A 32 -10.59 3.91 -7.92
N ASN A 33 -9.27 3.92 -8.03
CA ASN A 33 -8.52 3.41 -9.16
C ASN A 33 -7.22 2.78 -8.68
N CYS A 34 -6.87 1.66 -9.27
CA CYS A 34 -5.55 1.06 -9.16
C CYS A 34 -5.12 0.64 -10.56
N SER A 35 -4.07 1.25 -11.09
CA SER A 35 -3.55 0.94 -12.42
C SER A 35 -2.68 -0.32 -12.39
N THR A 36 -2.63 -1.01 -13.52
CA THR A 36 -1.66 -2.09 -13.75
C THR A 36 -0.46 -1.56 -14.53
N CYS A 37 0.73 -2.00 -14.17
CA CYS A 37 1.96 -1.68 -14.89
C CYS A 37 2.77 -2.93 -15.26
N GLY A 38 3.91 -2.75 -15.90
CA GLY A 38 4.79 -3.86 -16.26
C GLY A 38 5.31 -4.67 -15.06
N THR A 39 5.31 -4.08 -13.87
CA THR A 39 5.70 -4.77 -12.63
C THR A 39 4.65 -5.80 -12.22
N ASP A 40 3.36 -5.50 -12.34
CA ASP A 40 2.30 -6.45 -12.03
C ASP A 40 2.33 -7.67 -12.97
N VAL A 41 2.65 -7.42 -14.25
CA VAL A 41 2.85 -8.49 -15.24
C VAL A 41 4.05 -9.37 -14.85
N LYS A 42 5.17 -8.79 -14.44
CA LYS A 42 6.34 -9.54 -13.96
C LYS A 42 6.03 -10.35 -12.70
N ILE A 43 5.30 -9.76 -11.75
CA ILE A 43 4.85 -10.45 -10.53
C ILE A 43 3.98 -11.64 -10.91
N PHE A 44 3.02 -11.45 -11.82
CA PHE A 44 2.12 -12.51 -12.25
C PHE A 44 2.89 -13.73 -12.79
N PHE A 45 3.87 -13.52 -13.68
CA PHE A 45 4.59 -14.63 -14.29
C PHE A 45 5.73 -15.21 -13.44
N ASN A 46 6.43 -14.36 -12.67
CA ASN A 46 7.68 -14.75 -12.01
C ASN A 46 7.64 -14.67 -10.49
N GLY A 47 6.60 -14.06 -9.92
CA GLY A 47 6.63 -13.65 -8.51
C GLY A 47 7.62 -12.51 -8.26
N HIS A 48 7.92 -12.27 -6.99
CA HIS A 48 8.93 -11.30 -6.57
C HIS A 48 9.50 -11.69 -5.21
N GLN A 49 10.84 -11.54 -5.02
CA GLN A 49 11.54 -11.95 -3.80
C GLN A 49 11.06 -11.26 -2.52
N ASN A 50 10.54 -10.03 -2.64
CA ASN A 50 10.06 -9.23 -1.51
C ASN A 50 8.55 -9.42 -1.26
N LEU A 51 7.91 -10.34 -1.97
CA LEU A 51 6.49 -10.60 -1.88
C LEU A 51 6.25 -11.91 -1.16
N SER A 52 5.52 -11.86 -0.04
CA SER A 52 5.17 -13.05 0.75
C SER A 52 3.69 -13.39 0.53
N PRO A 53 3.38 -14.38 -0.32
CA PRO A 53 2.01 -14.79 -0.56
C PRO A 53 1.33 -15.42 0.69
N PRO A 54 -0.01 -15.32 0.79
CA PRO A 54 -0.90 -14.61 -0.12
C PRO A 54 -0.86 -13.09 0.12
N ARG A 55 -0.82 -12.29 -0.96
CA ARG A 55 -0.71 -10.83 -0.89
C ARG A 55 -1.67 -10.15 -1.86
N ILE A 56 -2.36 -9.10 -1.43
CA ILE A 56 -3.05 -8.20 -2.34
C ILE A 56 -1.99 -7.36 -3.03
N ILE A 57 -1.90 -7.42 -4.35
CA ILE A 57 -0.95 -6.68 -5.16
C ILE A 57 -1.57 -5.37 -5.68
N GLY A 58 -0.84 -4.65 -6.55
CA GLY A 58 -1.25 -3.32 -7.05
C GLY A 58 -0.63 -2.19 -6.23
N HIS A 59 0.03 -1.25 -6.90
CA HIS A 59 0.84 -0.21 -6.25
C HIS A 59 0.73 1.18 -6.89
N GLU A 60 -0.12 1.35 -7.90
CA GLU A 60 -0.44 2.63 -8.54
C GLU A 60 -1.87 3.04 -8.19
N ILE A 61 -2.06 3.65 -7.03
CA ILE A 61 -3.34 3.73 -6.34
C ILE A 61 -3.78 5.17 -6.14
N ALA A 62 -5.04 5.43 -6.45
CA ALA A 62 -5.73 6.66 -6.05
C ALA A 62 -7.04 6.29 -5.34
N GLY A 63 -7.35 7.02 -4.28
CA GLY A 63 -8.51 6.75 -3.44
C GLY A 63 -9.02 7.95 -2.67
N GLU A 64 -10.00 7.69 -1.86
CA GLU A 64 -10.62 8.62 -0.94
C GLU A 64 -10.36 8.15 0.50
N VAL A 65 -9.93 9.06 1.34
CA VAL A 65 -9.71 8.81 2.77
C VAL A 65 -11.06 8.51 3.43
N VAL A 66 -11.18 7.36 4.08
CA VAL A 66 -12.39 6.96 4.82
C VAL A 66 -12.15 6.84 6.32
N GLU A 67 -10.89 6.73 6.74
CA GLU A 67 -10.51 6.69 8.15
C GLU A 67 -9.09 7.25 8.30
N VAL A 68 -8.84 8.01 9.35
CA VAL A 68 -7.53 8.59 9.70
C VAL A 68 -7.20 8.18 11.11
N GLY A 69 -6.07 7.51 11.28
CA GLY A 69 -5.57 7.09 12.58
C GLY A 69 -5.29 8.28 13.50
N ALA A 70 -5.51 8.09 14.79
CA ALA A 70 -5.49 9.18 15.79
C ALA A 70 -4.15 9.94 15.85
N ASN A 71 -3.05 9.29 15.49
CA ASN A 71 -1.71 9.87 15.58
C ASN A 71 -1.21 10.49 14.26
N VAL A 72 -1.83 10.17 13.13
CA VAL A 72 -1.33 10.53 11.78
C VAL A 72 -1.04 12.02 11.66
N ASN A 73 -2.03 12.87 11.95
CA ASN A 73 -1.89 14.30 11.76
C ASN A 73 -0.88 14.93 12.76
N ALA A 74 -0.78 14.39 13.97
CA ALA A 74 0.17 14.85 14.97
C ALA A 74 1.60 14.44 14.63
N THR A 75 1.81 13.20 14.18
CA THR A 75 3.14 12.64 13.89
C THR A 75 3.76 13.27 12.65
N TYR A 76 2.97 13.45 11.58
CA TYR A 76 3.48 13.91 10.29
C TYR A 76 3.23 15.39 10.01
N GLY A 77 2.58 16.12 10.91
CA GLY A 77 2.22 17.51 10.71
C GLY A 77 1.24 17.72 9.54
N SER A 78 0.54 16.68 9.17
CA SER A 78 -0.44 16.67 8.08
C SER A 78 -1.82 17.12 8.57
N ARG A 79 -2.75 17.25 7.64
CA ARG A 79 -4.15 17.59 7.93
C ARG A 79 -5.09 16.72 7.10
N TRP A 80 -4.87 15.41 7.18
CA TRP A 80 -5.76 14.47 6.51
C TRP A 80 -7.13 14.45 7.18
N GLU A 81 -8.17 14.49 6.35
CA GLU A 81 -9.57 14.40 6.77
C GLU A 81 -10.31 13.34 5.95
N VAL A 82 -11.36 12.78 6.52
CA VAL A 82 -12.26 11.87 5.79
C VAL A 82 -12.90 12.62 4.63
N GLY A 83 -12.83 12.03 3.43
CA GLY A 83 -13.28 12.63 2.18
C GLY A 83 -12.16 13.20 1.32
N ASP A 84 -10.94 13.33 1.86
CA ASP A 84 -9.79 13.77 1.07
C ASP A 84 -9.45 12.77 -0.04
N ARG A 85 -8.93 13.30 -1.15
CA ARG A 85 -8.41 12.49 -2.26
C ARG A 85 -6.92 12.29 -2.08
N ALA A 86 -6.49 11.05 -2.17
CA ALA A 86 -5.09 10.68 -2.01
C ALA A 86 -4.60 9.84 -3.18
N GLN A 87 -3.34 10.05 -3.55
CA GLN A 87 -2.55 9.13 -4.34
C GLN A 87 -1.52 8.48 -3.44
N VAL A 88 -1.34 7.17 -3.54
CA VAL A 88 -0.39 6.43 -2.73
C VAL A 88 0.95 6.34 -3.44
N ILE A 89 2.01 6.74 -2.75
CA ILE A 89 3.38 6.44 -3.17
C ILE A 89 3.68 5.02 -2.70
N ALA A 90 4.01 4.13 -3.64
CA ALA A 90 4.21 2.71 -3.31
C ALA A 90 5.41 2.47 -2.38
N ALA A 91 6.45 3.28 -2.47
CA ALA A 91 7.65 3.18 -1.65
C ALA A 91 7.39 3.72 -0.24
N VAL A 92 7.62 2.89 0.77
CA VAL A 92 7.48 3.24 2.18
C VAL A 92 8.87 3.29 2.82
N PRO A 93 9.44 4.49 3.01
CA PRO A 93 10.75 4.65 3.64
C PRO A 93 10.67 4.36 5.14
N CYS A 94 11.75 3.87 5.73
CA CYS A 94 11.77 3.55 7.17
C CYS A 94 11.79 4.77 8.10
N GLY A 95 12.07 5.97 7.57
CA GLY A 95 12.12 7.22 8.35
C GLY A 95 13.37 7.40 9.24
N ASP A 96 14.13 6.33 9.52
CA ASP A 96 15.17 6.33 10.56
C ASP A 96 16.61 6.13 10.03
N CYS A 97 16.84 5.52 8.88
CA CYS A 97 18.19 5.36 8.33
C CYS A 97 18.84 6.71 7.99
N TYR A 98 20.15 6.69 7.74
CA TYR A 98 20.92 7.89 7.42
C TYR A 98 20.30 8.67 6.26
N GLU A 99 19.93 7.98 5.19
CA GLU A 99 19.34 8.55 3.98
C GLU A 99 17.99 9.23 4.28
N CYS A 100 17.13 8.57 5.03
CA CYS A 100 15.84 9.13 5.43
C CYS A 100 15.99 10.40 6.27
N ARG A 101 16.92 10.40 7.23
CA ARG A 101 17.22 11.58 8.07
C ARG A 101 17.80 12.75 7.27
N LYS A 102 18.38 12.48 6.10
CA LYS A 102 18.86 13.50 5.15
C LYS A 102 17.78 13.96 4.15
N GLY A 103 16.59 13.36 4.20
CA GLY A 103 15.51 13.63 3.24
C GLY A 103 15.66 12.89 1.91
N TRP A 104 16.56 11.91 1.82
CA TRP A 104 16.78 11.10 0.62
C TRP A 104 16.02 9.78 0.71
N MET A 105 14.69 9.88 0.81
CA MET A 105 13.82 8.75 1.08
C MET A 105 13.83 7.70 -0.03
N GLU A 106 14.09 8.12 -1.27
CA GLU A 106 14.10 7.27 -2.47
C GLU A 106 15.24 6.22 -2.46
N VAL A 107 16.27 6.47 -1.65
CA VAL A 107 17.41 5.55 -1.49
C VAL A 107 17.45 4.94 -0.08
N CYS A 108 16.31 4.86 0.57
CA CYS A 108 16.18 4.24 1.88
C CYS A 108 16.68 2.80 1.87
N GLN A 109 17.61 2.46 2.80
CA GLN A 109 18.22 1.13 2.87
C GLN A 109 17.22 0.05 3.36
N ASN A 110 16.17 0.47 4.08
CA ASN A 110 15.17 -0.42 4.66
C ASN A 110 13.78 -0.14 4.04
N GLN A 111 13.75 0.24 2.76
CA GLN A 111 12.50 0.54 2.07
C GLN A 111 11.62 -0.71 1.98
N THR A 112 10.36 -0.53 2.32
CA THR A 112 9.28 -1.48 2.04
C THR A 112 8.35 -0.92 0.97
N SER A 113 7.37 -1.69 0.53
CA SER A 113 6.47 -1.24 -0.54
C SER A 113 5.06 -1.79 -0.37
N VAL A 114 4.11 -0.95 -0.73
CA VAL A 114 2.71 -1.32 -0.92
C VAL A 114 2.61 -2.31 -2.09
N GLY A 115 1.80 -3.33 -1.95
CA GLY A 115 1.67 -4.42 -2.93
C GLY A 115 2.73 -5.52 -2.80
N TYR A 116 3.67 -5.38 -1.85
CA TYR A 116 4.75 -6.34 -1.57
C TYR A 116 4.78 -6.76 -0.10
N GLN A 117 5.34 -5.94 0.78
CA GLN A 117 5.34 -6.19 2.23
C GLN A 117 4.01 -5.79 2.86
N TYR A 118 3.37 -4.73 2.35
CA TYR A 118 2.01 -4.32 2.70
C TYR A 118 1.03 -4.75 1.61
N ASP A 119 -0.23 -4.92 1.96
CA ASP A 119 -1.28 -5.17 0.99
C ASP A 119 -1.47 -3.95 0.08
N GLY A 120 -1.72 -4.21 -1.20
CA GLY A 120 -1.84 -3.22 -2.25
C GLY A 120 -3.27 -2.81 -2.57
N GLY A 121 -3.42 -2.12 -3.71
CA GLY A 121 -4.64 -1.46 -4.11
C GLY A 121 -5.58 -2.24 -5.02
N PHE A 122 -5.28 -3.49 -5.38
CA PHE A 122 -6.27 -4.32 -6.09
C PHE A 122 -7.32 -4.86 -5.10
N ALA A 123 -7.96 -3.96 -4.37
CA ALA A 123 -9.01 -4.20 -3.38
C ALA A 123 -9.95 -3.00 -3.29
N GLU A 124 -11.09 -3.15 -2.63
CA GLU A 124 -12.03 -2.04 -2.41
C GLU A 124 -11.50 -1.05 -1.36
N TYR A 125 -10.76 -1.54 -0.37
CA TYR A 125 -10.12 -0.73 0.68
C TYR A 125 -8.69 -1.18 0.90
N MET A 126 -7.85 -0.26 1.34
CA MET A 126 -6.47 -0.53 1.73
C MET A 126 -6.04 0.33 2.91
N ILE A 127 -4.98 -0.10 3.57
CA ILE A 127 -4.28 0.69 4.59
C ILE A 127 -3.00 1.27 3.99
N VAL A 128 -2.78 2.54 4.26
CA VAL A 128 -1.51 3.24 4.00
C VAL A 128 -0.80 3.36 5.35
N PRO A 129 0.38 2.73 5.52
CA PRO A 129 1.14 2.75 6.76
C PRO A 129 1.82 4.08 7.02
#